data_8bceb95d8c0fce2bf8dd467d7f954fed
#
_entry.id   8bceb95d8c0fce2bf8dd467d7f954fed
#
_cell.length_a   1.000
_cell.length_b   1.000
_cell.length_c   1.000
_cell.angle_alpha   90.00
_cell.angle_beta   90.00
_cell.angle_gamma   90.00
#
_symmetry.space_group_name_H-M   'P 1'
#
loop_
_entity.id
_entity.type
_entity.pdbx_description
1 polymer ?
#
loop_
_entity_poly.entity_id
_entity_poly.type
_entity_poly.pdbx_seq_one_letter_code
_entity_poly.pdbx_strand_id
1 'polypeptide(L)'
;MPIKVNVTSVIEKFVGGQRSLESEGKTIDELIQSINKKFPGFANQLLEENGELRRFVNIYINDEDVRYLGGLGTELKDSDEVSILPALAGG
;
A
#
# COMPACT_ATOMS: atom_id res chain seq x y z
N MET A 1 0.10 -4.81 -16.54
CA MET A 1 0.48 -6.00 -15.76
C MET A 1 0.25 -5.72 -14.29
N PRO A 2 -0.30 -6.69 -13.57
CA PRO A 2 -0.59 -6.46 -12.16
C PRO A 2 0.65 -6.39 -11.29
N ILE A 3 0.54 -5.59 -10.26
CA ILE A 3 1.57 -5.46 -9.23
C ILE A 3 1.17 -6.37 -8.08
N LYS A 4 2.11 -7.14 -7.58
CA LYS A 4 1.85 -7.98 -6.42
C LYS A 4 1.93 -7.12 -5.16
N VAL A 5 0.90 -7.21 -4.33
CA VAL A 5 0.80 -6.42 -3.10
C VAL A 5 0.68 -7.37 -1.92
N ASN A 6 1.60 -7.25 -0.98
CA ASN A 6 1.57 -8.03 0.25
C ASN A 6 1.10 -7.14 1.39
N VAL A 7 0.19 -7.66 2.20
CA VAL A 7 -0.34 -6.92 3.35
C VAL A 7 -0.25 -7.80 4.58
N THR A 8 -0.24 -7.18 5.75
CA THR A 8 -0.15 -7.93 7.00
C THR A 8 -1.37 -7.72 7.87
N SER A 9 -1.48 -8.63 8.80
CA SER A 9 -2.58 -8.86 9.74
C SER A 9 -3.70 -7.82 9.84
N VAL A 10 -3.41 -6.62 10.33
CA VAL A 10 -4.47 -5.62 10.52
C VAL A 10 -5.06 -5.16 9.19
N ILE A 11 -4.19 -5.01 8.18
CA ILE A 11 -4.62 -4.51 6.88
C ILE A 11 -5.34 -5.59 6.07
N GLU A 12 -5.05 -6.86 6.33
CA GLU A 12 -5.74 -7.98 5.66
C GLU A 12 -7.26 -7.88 5.77
N LYS A 13 -7.75 -7.37 6.88
CA LYS A 13 -9.19 -7.23 7.11
C LYS A 13 -9.85 -6.31 6.08
N PHE A 14 -9.09 -5.40 5.51
CA PHE A 14 -9.63 -4.42 4.58
C PHE A 14 -9.50 -4.86 3.13
N VAL A 15 -8.95 -6.06 2.91
CA VAL A 15 -8.84 -6.63 1.57
C VAL A 15 -9.36 -8.07 1.55
N GLY A 16 -10.46 -8.29 2.25
CA GLY A 16 -11.13 -9.59 2.26
C GLY A 16 -10.36 -10.70 2.96
N GLY A 17 -9.47 -10.35 3.87
CA GLY A 17 -8.68 -11.34 4.61
C GLY A 17 -7.49 -11.89 3.84
N GLN A 18 -7.17 -11.33 2.69
CA GLN A 18 -6.05 -11.80 1.88
C GLN A 18 -4.72 -11.27 2.39
N ARG A 19 -3.69 -12.10 2.36
CA ARG A 19 -2.33 -11.69 2.70
C ARG A 19 -1.62 -11.09 1.52
N SER A 20 -2.10 -11.38 0.33
CA SER A 20 -1.49 -10.93 -0.89
C SER A 20 -2.57 -10.81 -1.94
N LEU A 21 -2.45 -9.81 -2.78
CA LEU A 21 -3.39 -9.59 -3.87
C LEU A 21 -2.64 -8.92 -5.01
N GLU A 22 -3.30 -8.84 -6.15
CA GLU A 22 -2.74 -8.15 -7.30
C GLU A 22 -3.61 -6.94 -7.61
N SER A 23 -2.96 -5.86 -8.01
CA SER A 23 -3.68 -4.66 -8.42
C SER A 23 -2.82 -3.91 -9.43
N GLU A 24 -3.33 -2.80 -9.93
CA GLU A 24 -2.66 -2.03 -10.96
C GLU A 24 -2.49 -0.58 -10.54
N GLY A 25 -1.47 0.06 -11.08
CA GLY A 25 -1.19 1.45 -10.84
C GLY A 25 0.19 1.80 -11.34
N LYS A 26 0.36 3.01 -11.82
CA LYS A 26 1.67 3.50 -12.26
C LYS A 26 2.48 4.08 -11.11
N THR A 27 1.80 4.43 -10.04
CA THR A 27 2.43 4.96 -8.83
C THR A 27 1.80 4.29 -7.63
N ILE A 28 2.43 4.47 -6.47
CA ILE A 28 1.90 3.93 -5.21
C ILE A 28 0.49 4.48 -4.96
N ASP A 29 0.28 5.78 -5.18
CA ASP A 29 -1.03 6.38 -4.97
C ASP A 29 -2.10 5.74 -5.87
N GLU A 30 -1.79 5.56 -7.14
CA GLU A 30 -2.73 4.91 -8.07
C GLU A 30 -3.03 3.47 -7.64
N LEU A 31 -2.01 2.76 -7.17
CA LEU A 31 -2.18 1.39 -6.70
C LEU A 31 -3.14 1.35 -5.51
N ILE A 32 -2.96 2.26 -4.55
CA ILE A 32 -3.82 2.36 -3.38
C ILE A 32 -5.25 2.64 -3.81
N GLN A 33 -5.44 3.58 -4.74
CA GLN A 33 -6.78 3.93 -5.21
C GLN A 33 -7.44 2.77 -5.96
N SER A 34 -6.67 2.01 -6.72
CA SER A 34 -7.18 0.83 -7.42
C SER A 34 -7.68 -0.23 -6.44
N ILE A 35 -6.93 -0.46 -5.39
CA ILE A 35 -7.33 -1.42 -4.36
C ILE A 35 -8.56 -0.90 -3.63
N ASN A 36 -8.61 0.39 -3.36
CA ASN A 36 -9.72 1.00 -2.65
C ASN A 36 -11.05 0.88 -3.42
N LYS A 37 -10.99 0.83 -4.74
CA LYS A 37 -12.20 0.63 -5.54
C LYS A 37 -12.81 -0.74 -5.30
N LYS A 38 -11.97 -1.74 -5.11
CA LYS A 38 -12.42 -3.11 -4.84
C LYS A 38 -12.78 -3.30 -3.37
N PHE A 39 -12.06 -2.64 -2.50
CA PHE A 39 -12.22 -2.76 -1.05
C PHE A 39 -12.34 -1.37 -0.44
N PRO A 40 -13.53 -0.74 -0.50
CA PRO A 40 -13.73 0.60 0.07
C PRO A 40 -13.33 0.65 1.54
N GLY A 41 -12.61 1.68 1.91
CA GLY A 41 -12.06 1.83 3.25
C GLY A 41 -10.58 1.48 3.33
N PHE A 42 -10.06 0.80 2.33
CA PHE A 42 -8.64 0.44 2.32
C PHE A 42 -7.73 1.68 2.36
N ALA A 43 -8.01 2.65 1.50
CA ALA A 43 -7.19 3.86 1.45
C ALA A 43 -7.21 4.62 2.78
N ASN A 44 -8.35 4.62 3.47
CA ASN A 44 -8.46 5.31 4.76
C ASN A 44 -7.58 4.69 5.84
N GLN A 45 -7.19 3.43 5.67
CA GLN A 45 -6.30 2.77 6.62
C GLN A 45 -4.85 3.17 6.40
N LEU A 46 -4.53 3.64 5.21
CA LEU A 46 -3.16 3.97 4.84
C LEU A 46 -2.91 5.47 4.79
N LEU A 47 -3.93 6.25 4.45
CA LEU A 47 -3.79 7.68 4.20
C LEU A 47 -4.55 8.50 5.24
N GLU A 48 -4.01 9.67 5.53
CA GLU A 48 -4.69 10.65 6.37
C GLU A 48 -5.68 11.44 5.52
N GLU A 49 -6.51 12.26 6.16
CA GLU A 49 -7.52 13.05 5.48
C GLU A 49 -6.92 13.97 4.41
N ASN A 50 -5.70 14.43 4.62
CA ASN A 50 -5.03 15.31 3.65
C ASN A 50 -4.35 14.53 2.52
N GLY A 51 -4.53 13.20 2.49
CA GLY A 51 -3.99 12.36 1.44
C GLY A 51 -2.56 11.88 1.66
N GLU A 52 -1.94 12.26 2.77
CA GLU A 52 -0.59 11.81 3.08
C GLU A 52 -0.59 10.43 3.72
N LEU A 53 0.50 9.70 3.52
CA LEU A 53 0.66 8.39 4.13
C LEU A 53 0.70 8.52 5.65
N ARG A 54 -0.08 7.68 6.33
CA ARG A 54 -0.10 7.69 7.79
C ARG A 54 1.26 7.34 8.35
N ARG A 55 1.61 7.98 9.46
CA ARG A 55 2.90 7.81 10.11
C ARG A 55 3.18 6.36 10.49
N PHE A 56 2.13 5.61 10.83
CA PHE A 56 2.26 4.25 11.31
C PHE A 56 2.08 3.20 10.21
N VAL A 57 2.15 3.62 8.95
CA VAL A 57 2.09 2.70 7.84
C VAL A 57 3.39 2.79 7.06
N ASN A 58 3.97 1.64 6.78
CA ASN A 58 5.16 1.54 5.95
C ASN A 58 4.82 0.84 4.66
N ILE A 59 5.30 1.39 3.56
CA ILE A 59 5.13 0.78 2.25
C ILE A 59 6.52 0.58 1.65
N TYR A 60 6.79 -0.63 1.20
CA TYR A 60 8.06 -0.99 0.60
C TYR A 60 7.85 -1.42 -0.84
N ILE A 61 8.76 -1.01 -1.71
CA ILE A 61 8.82 -1.50 -3.08
C ILE A 61 10.10 -2.29 -3.18
N ASN A 62 9.99 -3.62 -3.37
CA ASN A 62 11.17 -4.50 -3.44
C ASN A 62 12.13 -4.25 -2.28
N ASP A 63 11.57 -4.15 -1.06
CA ASP A 63 12.32 -3.95 0.18
C ASP A 63 12.85 -2.54 0.43
N GLU A 64 12.50 -1.57 -0.41
CA GLU A 64 12.88 -0.18 -0.18
C GLU A 64 11.67 0.63 0.29
N ASP A 65 11.84 1.35 1.40
CA ASP A 65 10.78 2.19 1.96
C ASP A 65 10.50 3.34 0.99
N VAL A 66 9.22 3.52 0.62
CA VAL A 66 8.84 4.57 -0.32
C VAL A 66 9.14 5.98 0.18
N ARG A 67 9.25 6.17 1.50
CA ARG A 67 9.60 7.48 2.05
C ARG A 67 10.98 7.94 1.62
N TYR A 68 11.85 7.00 1.30
CA TYR A 68 13.20 7.30 0.81
C TYR A 68 13.28 7.28 -0.71
N LEU A 69 12.15 7.08 -1.36
CA LEU A 69 12.04 7.13 -2.82
C LEU A 69 11.23 8.38 -3.18
N GLY A 70 10.09 8.22 -3.77
CA GLY A 70 9.22 9.32 -4.15
C GLY A 70 7.92 9.40 -3.37
N GLY A 71 7.85 8.72 -2.22
CA GLY A 71 6.60 8.67 -1.45
C GLY A 71 5.48 8.05 -2.26
N LEU A 72 4.28 8.61 -2.14
CA LEU A 72 3.12 8.11 -2.87
C LEU A 72 3.24 8.30 -4.38
N GLY A 73 4.10 9.20 -4.81
CA GLY A 73 4.34 9.42 -6.24
C GLY A 73 5.39 8.50 -6.85
N THR A 74 5.94 7.58 -6.06
CA THR A 74 6.94 6.65 -6.57
C THR A 74 6.37 5.81 -7.71
N GLU A 75 7.08 5.75 -8.83
CA GLU A 75 6.63 4.99 -9.97
C GLU A 75 6.80 3.49 -9.77
N LEU A 76 5.86 2.73 -10.28
CA LEU A 76 5.85 1.28 -10.21
C LEU A 76 6.10 0.67 -11.58
N LYS A 77 6.79 -0.46 -11.58
CA LYS A 77 7.03 -1.24 -12.79
C LYS A 77 6.32 -2.58 -12.65
N ASP A 78 6.05 -3.23 -13.77
CA ASP A 78 5.27 -4.48 -13.80
C ASP A 78 5.79 -5.57 -12.89
N SER A 79 7.08 -5.63 -12.67
CA SER A 79 7.68 -6.70 -11.86
C SER A 79 7.89 -6.30 -10.41
N ASP A 80 7.46 -5.10 -10.02
CA ASP A 80 7.62 -4.65 -8.64
C ASP A 80 6.70 -5.39 -7.69
N GLU A 81 7.18 -5.57 -6.48
CA GLU A 81 6.40 -6.14 -5.40
C GLU A 81 6.27 -5.09 -4.31
N VAL A 82 5.05 -4.81 -3.92
CA VAL A 82 4.75 -3.79 -2.90
C VAL A 82 4.34 -4.48 -1.62
N SER A 83 4.94 -4.09 -0.51
CA SER A 83 4.59 -4.62 0.80
C SER A 83 4.05 -3.48 1.66
N ILE A 84 2.89 -3.70 2.27
CA ILE A 84 2.24 -2.70 3.11
C ILE A 84 2.17 -3.25 4.53
N LEU A 85 2.87 -2.59 5.44
CA LEU A 85 3.02 -3.06 6.81
C LEU A 85 2.61 -1.94 7.76
N PRO A 86 1.74 -2.22 8.73
CA PRO A 86 1.52 -1.24 9.77
C PRO A 86 2.76 -1.20 10.65
N ALA A 87 3.23 -0.01 10.96
CA ALA A 87 4.27 0.13 11.95
C ALA A 87 3.59 -0.13 13.29
N LEU A 88 4.18 -0.98 14.12
CA LEU A 88 3.65 -1.22 15.45
C LEU A 88 4.08 -0.07 16.33
N ALA A 89 3.37 1.03 16.18
CA ALA A 89 3.67 2.24 16.90
C ALA A 89 3.54 2.01 18.38
N GLY A 90 4.49 2.47 19.12
CA GLY A 90 4.49 2.30 20.55
C GLY A 90 4.76 0.87 20.97
N GLY A 91 4.90 0.09 19.94
CA GLY A 91 5.26 -1.34 20.21
C GLY A 91 6.53 -1.36 20.16
#